data_829b96ab2dfed06349893af9eae509e7
#
_entry.id   829b96ab2dfed06349893af9eae509e7
#
_cell.length_a   1.000
_cell.length_b   1.000
_cell.length_c   1.000
_cell.angle_alpha   90.00
_cell.angle_beta   90.00
_cell.angle_gamma   90.00
#
_symmetry.space_group_name_H-M   'P 1'
#
loop_
_entity.id
_entity.type
_entity.pdbx_description
1 polymer ?
#
loop_
_entity_poly.entity_id
_entity_poly.type
_entity_poly.pdbx_seq_one_letter_code
_entity_poly.pdbx_strand_id
1 'polypeptide(L)'
;MNKIVRKVCLNPTVTLMEVEAPFVAKKAEPGQFIILRVDENGERIPLTIADYDREKGTITIIFQIVGGSTIQLNYLEEGDYIHDFVGPLGVPTHTEGLKKVAVVGGGVGCAIAYPIAKKLHELGCEVHSIIGFRNKDLVI
;
A
#
# COMPACT_ATOMS: atom_id res chain seq x y z
N MET A 1 13.42 9.55 -9.41
CA MET A 1 11.99 9.94 -9.39
C MET A 1 11.13 8.79 -9.86
N ASN A 2 9.95 8.65 -9.30
CA ASN A 2 9.08 7.49 -9.53
C ASN A 2 7.71 7.96 -10.04
N LYS A 3 7.31 7.44 -11.18
CA LYS A 3 6.10 7.86 -11.87
C LYS A 3 4.85 7.22 -11.28
N ILE A 4 3.81 8.02 -11.09
CA ILE A 4 2.48 7.55 -10.75
C ILE A 4 1.79 7.08 -12.03
N VAL A 5 1.48 5.79 -12.12
CA VAL A 5 0.87 5.21 -13.31
C VAL A 5 -0.64 5.02 -13.18
N ARG A 6 -1.15 5.05 -11.95
CA ARG A 6 -2.60 4.96 -11.69
C ARG A 6 -2.93 5.67 -10.39
N LYS A 7 -4.07 6.36 -10.36
CA LYS A 7 -4.62 7.00 -9.17
C LYS A 7 -6.12 6.74 -9.06
N VAL A 8 -6.57 6.28 -7.92
CA VAL A 8 -7.99 6.00 -7.66
C VAL A 8 -8.40 6.61 -6.32
N CYS A 9 -9.46 7.37 -6.32
CA CYS A 9 -10.11 7.83 -5.10
C CYS A 9 -11.01 6.69 -4.58
N LEU A 10 -10.59 6.01 -3.52
CA LEU A 10 -11.33 4.87 -2.96
C LEU A 10 -12.54 5.32 -2.14
N ASN A 11 -12.39 6.42 -1.42
CA ASN A 11 -13.47 7.10 -0.69
C ASN A 11 -13.07 8.57 -0.50
N PRO A 12 -13.89 9.44 0.14
CA PRO A 12 -13.56 10.86 0.24
C PRO A 12 -12.22 11.22 0.91
N THR A 13 -11.66 10.31 1.72
CA THR A 13 -10.43 10.56 2.47
C THR A 13 -9.30 9.57 2.19
N VAL A 14 -9.51 8.61 1.30
CA VAL A 14 -8.52 7.55 1.02
C VAL A 14 -8.26 7.44 -0.47
N THR A 15 -6.98 7.47 -0.83
CA THR A 15 -6.50 7.39 -2.21
C THR A 15 -5.60 6.18 -2.40
N LEU A 16 -5.74 5.53 -3.55
CA LEU A 16 -4.85 4.49 -4.03
C LEU A 16 -3.98 5.06 -5.14
N MET A 17 -2.68 4.78 -5.10
CA MET A 17 -1.76 5.07 -6.20
C MET A 17 -0.94 3.84 -6.54
N GLU A 18 -0.78 3.56 -7.82
CA GLU A 18 0.22 2.63 -8.33
C GLU A 18 1.42 3.42 -8.82
N VAL A 19 2.58 3.10 -8.29
CA VAL A 19 3.82 3.83 -8.54
C VAL A 19 4.83 2.91 -9.22
N GLU A 20 5.42 3.37 -10.29
CA GLU A 20 6.47 2.64 -11.00
C GLU A 20 7.74 2.61 -10.16
N ALA A 21 8.11 1.45 -9.66
CA ALA A 21 9.27 1.23 -8.81
C ALA A 21 9.76 -0.22 -8.97
N PRO A 22 10.37 -0.56 -10.12
CA PRO A 22 10.69 -1.97 -10.45
C PRO A 22 11.65 -2.63 -9.47
N PHE A 23 12.62 -1.90 -8.94
CA PHE A 23 13.56 -2.46 -7.96
C PHE A 23 12.89 -2.77 -6.61
N VAL A 24 11.95 -1.94 -6.20
CA VAL A 24 11.15 -2.18 -4.99
C VAL A 24 10.19 -3.34 -5.21
N ALA A 25 9.46 -3.34 -6.31
CA ALA A 25 8.49 -4.39 -6.66
C ALA A 25 9.14 -5.78 -6.72
N LYS A 26 10.36 -5.85 -7.23
CA LYS A 26 11.09 -7.12 -7.34
C LYS A 26 11.32 -7.80 -6.00
N LYS A 27 11.52 -7.03 -4.94
CA LYS A 27 11.89 -7.52 -3.60
C LYS A 27 10.77 -7.39 -2.57
N ALA A 28 9.69 -6.71 -2.89
CA ALA A 28 8.60 -6.45 -1.94
C ALA A 28 7.93 -7.73 -1.45
N GLU A 29 7.65 -7.78 -0.15
CA GLU A 29 6.92 -8.85 0.50
C GLU A 29 5.84 -8.25 1.41
N PRO A 30 4.73 -8.97 1.67
CA PRO A 30 3.67 -8.47 2.55
C PRO A 30 4.18 -8.15 3.95
N GLY A 31 3.71 -7.03 4.51
CA GLY A 31 4.13 -6.53 5.81
C GLY A 31 5.23 -5.50 5.76
N GLN A 32 5.83 -5.29 4.61
CA GLN A 32 6.86 -4.27 4.41
C GLN A 32 6.24 -2.92 4.03
N PHE A 33 7.05 -1.88 4.08
CA PHE A 33 6.66 -0.51 3.78
C PHE A 33 7.69 0.17 2.89
N ILE A 34 7.32 1.34 2.37
CA ILE A 34 8.22 2.25 1.67
C ILE A 34 8.24 3.58 2.42
N ILE A 35 9.25 4.39 2.14
CA ILE A 35 9.29 5.77 2.55
C ILE A 35 9.34 6.61 1.29
N LEU A 36 8.44 7.56 1.15
CA LEU A 36 8.41 8.49 0.02
C LEU A 36 8.56 9.93 0.47
N ARG A 37 8.95 10.75 -0.48
CA ARG A 37 9.02 12.20 -0.34
C ARG A 37 8.45 12.82 -1.62
N VAL A 38 7.47 13.69 -1.47
CA VAL A 38 6.72 14.26 -2.61
C VAL A 38 7.62 15.14 -3.48
N ASP A 39 8.42 15.98 -2.85
CA ASP A 39 9.39 16.88 -3.50
C ASP A 39 10.65 17.00 -2.64
N GLU A 40 11.62 17.78 -3.10
CA GLU A 40 12.91 17.91 -2.43
C GLU A 40 12.81 18.55 -1.03
N ASN A 41 11.76 19.29 -0.74
CA ASN A 41 11.50 19.94 0.55
C ASN A 41 10.43 19.19 1.36
N GLY A 42 9.89 18.12 0.82
CA GLY A 42 8.81 17.36 1.45
C GLY A 42 9.28 16.51 2.63
N GLU A 43 8.35 16.22 3.51
CA GLU A 43 8.57 15.27 4.61
C GLU A 43 8.67 13.83 4.08
N ARG A 44 9.39 13.01 4.80
CA ARG A 44 9.43 11.57 4.55
C ARG A 44 8.18 10.92 5.13
N ILE A 45 7.41 10.26 4.27
CA ILE A 45 6.15 9.60 4.64
C ILE A 45 6.36 8.09 4.55
N PRO A 46 6.26 7.32 5.66
CA PRO A 46 6.24 5.87 5.61
C PRO A 46 4.84 5.39 5.26
N LEU A 47 4.74 4.52 4.26
CA LEU A 47 3.46 3.91 3.84
C LEU A 47 3.65 2.42 3.59
N THR A 48 2.70 1.63 4.06
CA THR A 48 2.69 0.19 3.83
C THR A 48 2.54 -0.12 2.34
N ILE A 49 3.25 -1.14 1.89
CA ILE A 49 3.06 -1.69 0.54
C ILE A 49 1.73 -2.45 0.56
N ALA A 50 0.71 -1.90 -0.09
CA ALA A 50 -0.62 -2.50 -0.14
C ALA A 50 -0.72 -3.61 -1.19
N ASP A 51 0.06 -3.52 -2.24
CA ASP A 51 0.19 -4.55 -3.28
C ASP A 51 1.43 -4.28 -4.11
N TYR A 52 1.84 -5.25 -4.88
CA TYR A 52 2.96 -5.12 -5.82
C TYR A 52 2.73 -6.00 -7.04
N ASP A 53 3.27 -5.58 -8.18
CA ASP A 53 3.26 -6.34 -9.42
C ASP A 53 4.68 -6.40 -9.95
N ARG A 54 5.29 -7.59 -9.87
CA ARG A 54 6.70 -7.78 -10.24
C ARG A 54 6.90 -7.67 -11.75
N GLU A 55 5.91 -8.04 -12.55
CA GLU A 55 5.97 -7.97 -14.01
C GLU A 55 5.87 -6.54 -14.50
N LYS A 56 4.91 -5.78 -13.99
CA LYS A 56 4.75 -4.36 -14.30
C LYS A 56 5.78 -3.47 -13.61
N GLY A 57 6.40 -3.96 -12.55
CA GLY A 57 7.33 -3.18 -11.75
C GLY A 57 6.65 -2.06 -10.97
N THR A 58 5.45 -2.33 -10.45
CA THR A 58 4.66 -1.33 -9.71
C THR A 58 4.46 -1.70 -8.26
N ILE A 59 4.36 -0.66 -7.42
CA ILE A 59 3.98 -0.75 -6.02
C ILE A 59 2.66 0.00 -5.85
N THR A 60 1.72 -0.61 -5.15
CA THR A 60 0.47 0.04 -4.78
C THR A 60 0.57 0.56 -3.36
N ILE A 61 0.27 1.84 -3.19
CA ILE A 61 0.13 2.48 -1.88
C ILE A 61 -1.31 2.96 -1.72
N ILE A 62 -1.83 2.84 -0.50
CA ILE A 62 -3.16 3.34 -0.12
C ILE A 62 -2.96 4.20 1.11
N PHE A 63 -3.38 5.45 1.04
CA PHE A 63 -3.16 6.39 2.13
C PHE A 63 -4.40 7.21 2.45
N GLN A 64 -4.51 7.56 3.72
CA GLN A 64 -5.55 8.45 4.20
C GLN A 64 -5.04 9.89 4.17
N ILE A 65 -5.85 10.80 3.70
CA ILE A 65 -5.53 12.24 3.64
C ILE A 65 -5.79 12.82 5.02
N VAL A 66 -4.73 12.95 5.84
CA VAL A 66 -4.87 13.34 7.25
C VAL A 66 -4.03 14.55 7.67
N GLY A 67 -3.17 15.07 6.80
CA GLY A 67 -2.29 16.20 7.13
C GLY A 67 -1.59 16.76 5.91
N GLY A 68 -0.76 17.76 6.09
CA GLY A 68 -0.12 18.49 5.01
C GLY A 68 0.59 17.62 4.00
N SER A 69 1.37 16.65 4.46
CA SER A 69 2.16 15.78 3.58
C SER A 69 1.29 14.86 2.73
N THR A 70 0.22 14.28 3.32
CA THR A 70 -0.71 13.43 2.57
C THR A 70 -1.60 14.26 1.63
N ILE A 71 -1.92 15.49 1.99
CA ILE A 71 -2.60 16.44 1.11
C ILE A 71 -1.73 16.74 -0.12
N GLN A 72 -0.44 17.03 0.08
CA GLN A 72 0.50 17.26 -1.02
C GLN A 72 0.62 16.05 -1.92
N LEU A 73 0.73 14.86 -1.34
CA LEU A 73 0.77 13.61 -2.10
C LEU A 73 -0.51 13.45 -2.94
N ASN A 74 -1.66 13.77 -2.36
CA ASN A 74 -2.94 13.65 -3.05
C ASN A 74 -3.13 14.66 -4.20
N TYR A 75 -2.37 15.74 -4.25
CA TYR A 75 -2.39 16.66 -5.40
C TYR A 75 -1.69 16.10 -6.63
N LEU A 76 -0.82 15.12 -6.47
CA LEU A 76 -0.17 14.48 -7.61
C LEU A 76 -1.19 13.62 -8.39
N GLU A 77 -1.05 13.65 -9.70
CA GLU A 77 -1.93 12.94 -10.62
C GLU A 77 -1.18 11.86 -11.41
N GLU A 78 -1.91 11.04 -12.16
CA GLU A 78 -1.30 10.09 -13.08
C GLU A 78 -0.36 10.81 -14.04
N GLY A 79 0.84 10.27 -14.19
CA GLY A 79 1.89 10.88 -14.99
C GLY A 79 2.84 11.77 -14.22
N ASP A 80 2.47 12.20 -13.01
CA ASP A 80 3.36 12.96 -12.14
C ASP A 80 4.40 12.03 -11.49
N TYR A 81 5.45 12.64 -10.95
CA TYR A 81 6.57 11.92 -10.32
C TYR A 81 6.65 12.22 -8.84
N ILE A 82 6.87 11.16 -8.05
CA ILE A 82 7.25 11.25 -6.65
C ILE A 82 8.78 11.40 -6.60
N HIS A 83 9.29 12.34 -5.82
CA HIS A 83 10.71 12.67 -5.79
C HIS A 83 11.57 11.51 -5.29
N ASP A 84 11.27 10.97 -4.10
CA ASP A 84 11.94 9.81 -3.54
C ASP A 84 10.93 8.70 -3.22
N PHE A 85 11.32 7.47 -3.47
CA PHE A 85 10.51 6.29 -3.20
C PHE A 85 11.45 5.14 -2.84
N VAL A 86 11.62 4.90 -1.56
CA VAL A 86 12.65 4.00 -1.01
C VAL A 86 12.02 2.78 -0.37
N GLY A 87 12.51 1.62 -0.73
CA GLY A 87 12.08 0.35 -0.14
C GLY A 87 12.56 -0.87 -0.93
N PRO A 88 12.06 -2.05 -0.60
CA PRO A 88 11.17 -2.32 0.55
C PRO A 88 11.91 -2.21 1.88
N LEU A 89 11.20 -1.79 2.91
CA LEU A 89 11.71 -1.62 4.27
C LEU A 89 10.91 -2.49 5.25
N GLY A 90 11.52 -2.78 6.39
CA GLY A 90 10.89 -3.59 7.44
C GLY A 90 11.01 -5.09 7.19
N VAL A 91 10.57 -5.85 8.18
CA VAL A 91 10.59 -7.31 8.15
C VAL A 91 9.27 -7.83 7.58
N PRO A 92 9.31 -8.72 6.57
CA PRO A 92 8.08 -9.33 6.04
C PRO A 92 7.31 -10.08 7.13
N THR A 93 5.99 -10.06 7.02
CA THR A 93 5.13 -10.84 7.91
C THR A 93 5.39 -12.34 7.69
N HIS A 94 5.48 -13.10 8.78
CA HIS A 94 5.64 -14.54 8.71
C HIS A 94 4.38 -15.19 8.14
N THR A 95 4.50 -15.89 7.02
CA THR A 95 3.38 -16.54 6.32
C THR A 95 3.57 -18.03 6.10
N GLU A 96 4.75 -18.57 6.36
CA GLU A 96 5.06 -19.97 6.09
C GLU A 96 4.53 -20.91 7.19
N GLY A 97 4.10 -22.09 6.80
CA GLY A 97 3.67 -23.15 7.72
C GLY A 97 2.30 -22.93 8.35
N LEU A 98 1.58 -21.90 7.95
CA LEU A 98 0.23 -21.61 8.46
C LEU A 98 -0.81 -22.33 7.61
N LYS A 99 -1.82 -22.90 8.28
CA LYS A 99 -2.88 -23.68 7.61
C LYS A 99 -4.22 -22.97 7.62
N LYS A 100 -4.54 -22.31 8.71
CA LYS A 100 -5.80 -21.59 8.90
C LYS A 100 -5.53 -20.31 9.68
N VAL A 101 -5.94 -19.18 9.15
CA VAL A 101 -5.69 -17.86 9.75
C VAL A 101 -6.92 -16.97 9.64
N ALA A 102 -7.02 -16.03 10.59
CA ALA A 102 -7.93 -14.91 10.51
C ALA A 102 -7.11 -13.65 10.32
N VAL A 103 -7.49 -12.82 9.35
CA VAL A 103 -6.86 -11.54 9.07
C VAL A 103 -7.90 -10.45 9.29
N VAL A 104 -7.62 -9.56 10.23
CA VAL A 104 -8.57 -8.53 10.66
C VAL A 104 -8.04 -7.16 10.27
N GLY A 105 -8.82 -6.41 9.50
CA GLY A 105 -8.49 -5.05 9.10
C GLY A 105 -9.60 -4.07 9.47
N GLY A 106 -9.22 -2.91 9.98
CA GLY A 106 -10.15 -1.83 10.33
C GLY A 106 -9.79 -0.54 9.60
N GLY A 107 -10.76 0.09 8.94
CA GLY A 107 -10.53 1.33 8.20
C GLY A 107 -9.41 1.19 7.17
N VAL A 108 -8.52 2.18 7.10
CA VAL A 108 -7.36 2.14 6.19
C VAL A 108 -6.38 1.00 6.52
N GLY A 109 -6.47 0.42 7.71
CA GLY A 109 -5.70 -0.78 8.10
C GLY A 109 -5.99 -1.99 7.21
N CYS A 110 -7.11 -2.00 6.47
CA CYS A 110 -7.38 -3.03 5.46
C CYS A 110 -6.33 -3.04 4.35
N ALA A 111 -5.70 -1.91 4.05
CA ALA A 111 -4.61 -1.80 3.09
C ALA A 111 -3.34 -2.54 3.56
N ILE A 112 -3.16 -2.66 4.88
CA ILE A 112 -2.07 -3.42 5.49
C ILE A 112 -2.41 -4.91 5.53
N ALA A 113 -3.64 -5.23 5.88
CA ALA A 113 -4.15 -6.61 6.00
C ALA A 113 -4.26 -7.32 4.64
N TYR A 114 -4.62 -6.60 3.61
CA TYR A 114 -4.87 -7.15 2.27
C TYR A 114 -3.68 -7.93 1.68
N PRO A 115 -2.46 -7.38 1.60
CA PRO A 115 -1.35 -8.13 0.98
C PRO A 115 -0.98 -9.38 1.77
N ILE A 116 -1.17 -9.38 3.08
CA ILE A 116 -0.92 -10.53 3.93
C ILE A 116 -1.97 -11.62 3.66
N ALA A 117 -3.24 -11.25 3.62
CA ALA A 117 -4.33 -12.19 3.31
C ALA A 117 -4.16 -12.79 1.92
N LYS A 118 -3.81 -11.97 0.93
CA LYS A 118 -3.55 -12.40 -0.44
C LYS A 118 -2.42 -13.42 -0.51
N LYS A 119 -1.29 -13.15 0.14
CA LYS A 119 -0.14 -14.06 0.18
C LYS A 119 -0.49 -15.39 0.83
N LEU A 120 -1.18 -15.37 1.96
CA LEU A 120 -1.62 -16.58 2.66
C LEU A 120 -2.56 -17.42 1.80
N HIS A 121 -3.48 -16.77 1.09
CA HIS A 121 -4.38 -17.45 0.16
C HIS A 121 -3.60 -18.11 -0.99
N GLU A 122 -2.64 -17.40 -1.57
CA GLU A 122 -1.77 -17.94 -2.65
C GLU A 122 -0.94 -19.13 -2.19
N LEU A 123 -0.58 -19.20 -0.90
CA LEU A 123 0.15 -20.30 -0.30
C LEU A 123 -0.75 -21.50 0.05
N GLY A 124 -2.05 -21.44 -0.21
CA GLY A 124 -3.00 -22.51 0.06
C GLY A 124 -3.54 -22.52 1.50
N CYS A 125 -3.30 -21.47 2.27
CA CYS A 125 -3.85 -21.32 3.62
C CYS A 125 -5.35 -21.03 3.57
N GLU A 126 -6.12 -21.55 4.52
CA GLU A 126 -7.53 -21.16 4.72
C GLU A 126 -7.54 -19.78 5.40
N VAL A 127 -7.98 -18.76 4.68
CA VAL A 127 -7.97 -17.37 5.16
C VAL A 127 -9.39 -16.88 5.42
N HIS A 128 -9.62 -16.42 6.64
CA HIS A 128 -10.85 -15.74 7.03
C HIS A 128 -10.55 -14.25 7.20
N SER A 129 -11.02 -13.44 6.27
CA SER A 129 -10.82 -11.98 6.32
C SER A 129 -12.01 -11.31 6.98
N ILE A 130 -11.73 -10.51 8.00
CA ILE A 130 -12.73 -9.73 8.72
C ILE A 130 -12.36 -8.27 8.55
N ILE A 131 -13.24 -7.50 7.92
CA ILE A 131 -13.00 -6.08 7.67
C ILE A 131 -14.09 -5.24 8.32
N GLY A 132 -13.73 -4.08 8.80
CA GLY A 132 -14.66 -3.16 9.44
C GLY A 132 -14.39 -1.71 9.10
N PHE A 133 -15.46 -0.95 8.93
CA PHE A 133 -15.41 0.48 8.63
C PHE A 133 -16.47 1.20 9.46
N ARG A 134 -16.27 2.49 9.71
CA ARG A 134 -17.22 3.29 10.49
C ARG A 134 -18.62 3.35 9.87
N ASN A 135 -18.66 3.43 8.55
CA ASN A 135 -19.90 3.45 7.77
C ASN A 135 -19.62 2.96 6.34
N LYS A 136 -20.67 2.78 5.61
CA LYS A 136 -20.65 2.26 4.24
C LYS A 136 -19.84 3.14 3.26
N ASP A 137 -19.83 4.45 3.46
CA ASP A 137 -19.13 5.38 2.56
C ASP A 137 -17.62 5.35 2.73
N LEU A 138 -17.11 4.74 3.81
CA LEU A 138 -15.68 4.60 4.10
C LEU A 138 -15.10 3.24 3.71
N VAL A 139 -15.90 2.34 3.19
CA VAL A 139 -15.42 1.02 2.70
C VAL A 139 -14.50 1.22 1.50
N ILE A 140 -13.36 0.53 1.52
CA ILE A 140 -12.35 0.60 0.46
C ILE A 140 -12.18 -0.73 -0.24
#